data_313c88135dce250dfece250eccc742b8
#
_entry.id   313c88135dce250dfece250eccc742b8
#
_cell.length_a   1.000
_cell.length_b   1.000
_cell.length_c   1.000
_cell.angle_alpha   90.00
_cell.angle_beta   90.00
_cell.angle_gamma   90.00
#
_symmetry.space_group_name_H-M   'P 1'
#
loop_
_entity.id
_entity.type
_entity.pdbx_description
1 polymer ?
#
loop_
_entity_poly.entity_id
_entity_poly.type
_entity_poly.pdbx_seq_one_letter_code
_entity_poly.pdbx_strand_id
1 'polypeptide(L)' 'MRYTYKVRELTPESEDIVDVGEAKQMEAMSLKKLQRKLDPKKKYHIEYRNKKNNFVSATIQGIDNG' A
#
# COMPACT_ATOMS: atom_id res chain seq x y z
N MET A 1 2.64 1.47 -17.83
CA MET A 1 2.21 0.19 -17.26
C MET A 1 1.75 0.40 -15.83
N ARG A 2 0.57 -0.06 -15.51
CA ARG A 2 0.01 0.11 -14.16
C ARG A 2 0.14 -1.18 -13.38
N TYR A 3 0.42 -1.04 -12.10
CA TYR A 3 0.43 -2.16 -11.17
C TYR A 3 -0.84 -2.13 -10.33
N THR A 4 -1.36 -3.30 -10.03
CA THR A 4 -2.49 -3.44 -9.13
C THR A 4 -1.97 -3.76 -7.75
N TYR A 5 -2.32 -2.91 -6.79
CA TYR A 5 -1.87 -3.06 -5.40
C TYR A 5 -3.05 -3.45 -4.52
N LYS A 6 -2.82 -4.41 -3.65
CA LYS A 6 -3.75 -4.75 -2.60
C LYS A 6 -3.31 -4.00 -1.35
N VAL A 7 -4.14 -3.07 -0.89
CA VAL A 7 -3.76 -2.12 0.16
C VAL A 7 -4.62 -2.35 1.39
N ARG A 8 -3.97 -2.54 2.53
CA ARG A 8 -4.66 -2.64 3.83
C ARG A 8 -4.14 -1.56 4.76
N GLU A 9 -5.07 -0.88 5.41
CA GLU A 9 -4.72 0.12 6.40
C GLU A 9 -4.33 -0.56 7.71
N LEU A 10 -3.24 -0.10 8.33
CA LEU A 10 -2.77 -0.59 9.61
C LEU A 10 -3.12 0.41 10.69
N THR A 11 -3.55 -0.09 11.86
CA THR A 11 -3.79 0.81 12.98
C THR A 11 -2.47 1.15 13.69
N PRO A 12 -2.38 2.34 14.30
CA PRO A 12 -1.18 2.70 15.05
C PRO A 12 -0.88 1.76 16.22
N GLU A 13 -1.88 1.07 16.69
CA GLU A 13 -1.75 0.18 17.85
C GLU A 13 -1.29 -1.22 17.48
N SER A 14 -1.36 -1.55 16.21
CA SER A 14 -1.01 -2.87 15.72
C SER A 14 0.19 -2.77 14.80
N GLU A 15 1.33 -3.27 15.28
CA GLU A 15 2.51 -3.36 14.44
C GLU A 15 2.45 -4.60 13.56
N ASP A 16 1.56 -5.50 13.87
CA ASP A 16 1.36 -6.72 13.10
C ASP A 16 0.41 -6.47 11.94
N ILE A 17 0.54 -7.30 10.92
CA ILE A 17 -0.37 -7.30 9.77
C ILE A 17 -1.69 -7.90 10.22
N VAL A 18 -2.32 -7.29 11.19
CA VAL A 18 -3.60 -7.75 11.67
C VAL A 18 -4.68 -7.03 10.89
N ASP A 19 -5.67 -7.76 10.57
CA ASP A 19 -6.82 -7.30 9.85
C ASP A 19 -7.41 -6.02 10.41
N VAL A 20 -7.12 -4.94 9.75
CA VAL A 20 -7.69 -3.66 10.09
C VAL A 20 -8.64 -3.25 8.97
N GLY A 21 -9.51 -4.15 8.63
CA GLY A 21 -10.48 -3.90 7.60
C GLY A 21 -10.14 -4.60 6.30
N GLU A 22 -10.95 -4.34 5.30
CA GLU A 22 -10.83 -4.99 4.01
C GLU A 22 -9.72 -4.39 3.17
N ALA A 23 -9.03 -5.26 2.46
CA ALA A 23 -8.03 -4.80 1.50
C ALA A 23 -8.72 -4.09 0.34
N LYS A 24 -8.20 -2.96 -0.04
CA LYS A 24 -8.68 -2.20 -1.20
C LYS A 24 -7.75 -2.45 -2.37
N GLN A 25 -8.32 -2.62 -3.53
CA GLN A 25 -7.55 -2.75 -4.75
C GLN A 25 -7.34 -1.38 -5.36
N MET A 26 -6.08 -1.00 -5.55
CA MET A 26 -5.72 0.29 -6.12
C MET A 26 -4.73 0.09 -7.24
N GLU A 27 -4.79 0.96 -8.23
CA GLU A 27 -3.87 0.92 -9.36
C GLU A 27 -3.00 2.17 -9.37
N ALA A 28 -1.73 1.99 -9.67
CA ALA A 28 -0.79 3.10 -9.80
C ALA A 28 0.36 2.70 -10.71
N MET A 29 0.99 3.68 -11.33
CA MET A 29 2.12 3.44 -12.22
C MET A 29 3.40 3.14 -11.49
N SER A 30 3.50 3.57 -10.24
CA SER A 30 4.65 3.31 -9.38
C SER A 30 4.24 3.31 -7.93
N LEU A 31 5.10 2.75 -7.07
CA LEU A 31 4.85 2.75 -5.63
C LEU A 31 4.75 4.17 -5.09
N LYS A 32 5.60 5.06 -5.55
CA LYS A 32 5.58 6.45 -5.11
C LYS A 32 4.26 7.13 -5.45
N LYS A 33 3.73 6.86 -6.62
CA LYS A 33 2.43 7.41 -7.01
C LYS A 33 1.29 6.82 -6.18
N LEU A 34 1.41 5.55 -5.80
CA LEU A 34 0.45 4.95 -4.89
C LEU A 34 0.49 5.63 -3.53
N GLN A 35 1.69 5.88 -2.99
CA GLN A 35 1.84 6.54 -1.71
C GLN A 35 1.20 7.92 -1.68
N ARG A 36 1.22 8.63 -2.79
CA ARG A 36 0.58 9.95 -2.88
C ARG A 36 -0.94 9.90 -2.79
N LYS A 37 -1.52 8.75 -3.07
CA LYS A 37 -2.97 8.54 -2.95
C LYS A 37 -3.37 8.13 -1.55
N LEU A 38 -2.41 7.82 -0.69
CA LEU A 38 -2.65 7.33 0.66
C LEU A 38 -2.48 8.45 1.68
N ASP A 39 -3.07 8.25 2.85
CA ASP A 39 -2.99 9.24 3.92
C ASP A 39 -1.57 9.25 4.50
N PRO A 40 -0.87 10.42 4.51
CA PRO A 40 0.49 10.48 5.03
C PRO A 40 0.58 10.22 6.53
N LYS A 41 -0.52 10.26 7.24
CA LYS A 41 -0.56 10.00 8.67
C LYS A 41 -0.79 8.53 9.02
N LYS A 42 -1.02 7.70 8.01
CA LYS A 42 -1.36 6.30 8.22
C LYS A 42 -0.33 5.39 7.55
N LYS A 43 -0.21 4.19 8.08
CA LYS A 43 0.61 3.16 7.48
C LYS A 43 -0.27 2.13 6.81
N TYR A 44 0.25 1.52 5.76
CA TYR A 44 -0.50 0.56 4.97
C TYR A 44 0.38 -0.64 4.64
N HIS A 45 -0.23 -1.81 4.62
CA HIS A 45 0.41 -3.01 4.10
C HIS A 45 -0.05 -3.19 2.65
N ILE A 46 0.91 -3.36 1.76
CA ILE A 46 0.60 -3.54 0.35
C ILE A 46 1.17 -4.85 -0.17
N GLU A 47 0.48 -5.39 -1.17
CA GLU A 47 0.93 -6.57 -1.89
C GLU A 47 0.72 -6.32 -3.38
N TYR A 48 1.70 -6.70 -4.19
CA TYR A 48 1.57 -6.53 -5.64
C TYR A 48 2.54 -7.45 -6.36
N ARG A 49 2.39 -7.55 -7.67
CA ARG A 49 3.34 -8.26 -8.52
C ARG A 49 4.17 -7.25 -9.30
N ASN A 50 5.47 -7.44 -9.29
CA ASN A 50 6.39 -6.58 -10.02
C ASN A 50 6.50 -6.99 -11.49
N LYS A 51 7.37 -6.30 -12.24
CA LYS A 51 7.57 -6.58 -13.67
C LYS A 51 8.00 -8.01 -13.95
N LYS A 52 8.70 -8.63 -13.01
CA LYS A 52 9.17 -10.02 -13.17
C LYS A 52 8.12 -11.03 -12.73
N ASN A 53 6.90 -10.56 -12.45
CA ASN A 53 5.80 -11.39 -11.98
C ASN A 53 6.07 -12.04 -10.62
N ASN A 54 6.94 -11.43 -9.83
CA ASN A 54 7.21 -11.85 -8.45
C ASN A 54 6.26 -11.16 -7.49
N PHE A 55 5.81 -11.90 -6.50
CA PHE A 55 4.93 -11.36 -5.48
C PHE A 55 5.75 -10.55 -4.48
N VAL A 56 5.39 -9.29 -4.27
CA VAL A 56 6.09 -8.39 -3.36
C VAL A 56 5.11 -7.88 -2.32
N SER A 57 5.52 -7.89 -1.08
CA SER A 57 4.74 -7.28 0.00
C SER A 57 5.63 -6.31 0.78
N ALA A 58 5.03 -5.24 1.26
CA ALA A 58 5.76 -4.22 2.00
C ALA A 58 4.82 -3.40 2.85
N THR A 59 5.36 -2.80 3.90
CA THR A 59 4.64 -1.81 4.71
C THR A 59 5.11 -0.43 4.29
N ILE A 60 4.18 0.42 3.92
CA ILE A 60 4.48 1.78 3.46
C ILE A 60 3.63 2.80 4.21
N GLN A 61 4.05 4.03 4.12
CA GLN A 61 3.32 5.16 4.66
C GLN A 61 2.94 6.08 3.50
N GLY A 62 1.78 6.72 3.58
CA GLY A 62 1.39 7.70 2.59
C GLY A 62 2.36 8.88 2.55
N ILE A 63 2.40 9.58 1.44
CA ILE A 63 3.26 10.74 1.25
C ILE A 63 2.39 11.96 1.02
N ASP A 64 2.69 13.01 1.76
CA ASP A 64 2.02 14.27 1.57
C ASP A 64 2.46 14.91 0.25
N ASN A 65 1.48 15.34 -0.51
CA ASN A 65 1.67 15.89 -1.85
C ASN A 65 1.82 17.41 -1.84
N GLY A 66 1.77 17.97 -0.66
CA GLY A 66 1.78 19.41 -0.49
C GLY A 66 3.06 20.13 -0.79
#